data_9a0a26d093662edb3927461f2c47a3f6
#
_entry.id   9a0a26d093662edb3927461f2c47a3f6
#
_cell.length_a   1.000
_cell.length_b   1.000
_cell.length_c   1.000
_cell.angle_alpha   90.00
_cell.angle_beta   90.00
_cell.angle_gamma   90.00
#
_symmetry.space_group_name_H-M   'P 1'
#
loop_
_entity.id
_entity.type
_entity.pdbx_description
1 polymer ?
#
loop_
_entity_poly.entity_id
_entity_poly.type
_entity_poly.pdbx_seq_one_letter_code
_entity_poly.pdbx_strand_id
1 'polypeptide(L)'
;RYLTAPYASAEALAAIAEFRPDFILLDLGVSSRQLDDEALGFTFRRGASLDMRMSRSGPTAADLLNESSAAELATIFKEFGDEPRGKRLADEIVDRRGQAPFATSDDLVNAIRRVLGPRSGPGDFARLFQAGRIAVNDELPGLARALPALRDRLVPGGRLAVISYHSGEDRLVKHSFREWAASCTCPPI
;
A
#
# COMPACT_ATOMS: atom_id res chain seq x y z
N ARG A 1 -0.15 -0.98 27.58
CA ARG A 1 -0.98 -1.99 26.90
C ARG A 1 -0.44 -2.16 25.46
N TYR A 2 -0.34 -3.39 25.01
CA TYR A 2 0.11 -3.73 23.66
C TYR A 2 -1.02 -4.44 22.92
N LEU A 3 -1.27 -4.08 21.66
CA LEU A 3 -2.29 -4.68 20.80
C LEU A 3 -1.66 -4.98 19.43
N THR A 4 -1.81 -6.21 18.94
CA THR A 4 -1.38 -6.62 17.61
C THR A 4 -2.60 -6.67 16.69
N ALA A 5 -2.89 -5.56 16.02
CA ALA A 5 -3.99 -5.44 15.08
C ALA A 5 -3.66 -4.37 14.01
N PRO A 6 -4.22 -4.46 12.80
CA PRO A 6 -4.13 -3.36 11.83
C PRO A 6 -4.72 -2.08 12.42
N TYR A 7 -4.02 -0.97 12.31
CA TYR A 7 -4.44 0.32 12.89
C TYR A 7 -5.81 0.83 12.39
N ALA A 8 -6.22 0.40 11.21
CA ALA A 8 -7.54 0.71 10.63
C ALA A 8 -8.64 -0.29 11.04
N SER A 9 -8.32 -1.33 11.83
CA SER A 9 -9.30 -2.32 12.24
C SER A 9 -10.26 -1.77 13.29
N ALA A 10 -11.47 -2.33 13.34
CA ALA A 10 -12.46 -1.97 14.35
C ALA A 10 -11.94 -2.20 15.78
N GLU A 11 -11.16 -3.27 16.00
CA GLU A 11 -10.54 -3.59 17.29
C GLU A 11 -9.55 -2.52 17.73
N ALA A 12 -8.61 -2.11 16.83
CA ALA A 12 -7.65 -1.07 17.14
C ALA A 12 -8.34 0.27 17.42
N LEU A 13 -9.31 0.65 16.59
CA LEU A 13 -10.05 1.88 16.75
C LEU A 13 -10.90 1.91 18.03
N ALA A 14 -11.46 0.78 18.47
CA ALA A 14 -12.16 0.67 19.76
C ALA A 14 -11.20 0.84 20.95
N ALA A 15 -10.03 0.18 20.90
CA ALA A 15 -9.02 0.31 21.95
C ALA A 15 -8.48 1.74 22.06
N ILE A 16 -8.29 2.45 20.95
CA ILE A 16 -7.88 3.87 20.92
C ILE A 16 -8.97 4.75 21.52
N ALA A 17 -10.24 4.50 21.19
CA ALA A 17 -11.36 5.26 21.75
C ALA A 17 -11.48 5.10 23.28
N GLU A 18 -11.27 3.90 23.81
CA GLU A 18 -11.24 3.63 25.24
C GLU A 18 -10.06 4.36 25.94
N PHE A 19 -8.91 4.38 25.28
CA PHE A 19 -7.70 5.02 25.82
C PHE A 19 -7.78 6.55 25.88
N ARG A 20 -8.55 7.18 24.96
CA ARG A 20 -8.71 8.64 24.83
C ARG A 20 -7.37 9.38 24.75
N PRO A 21 -6.57 9.15 23.69
CA PRO A 21 -5.22 9.71 23.60
C PRO A 21 -5.23 11.23 23.39
N ASP A 22 -4.22 11.90 23.93
CA ASP A 22 -3.87 13.28 23.62
C ASP A 22 -2.83 13.38 22.50
N PHE A 23 -2.18 12.25 22.16
CA PHE A 23 -1.23 12.15 21.07
C PHE A 23 -1.34 10.79 20.35
N ILE A 24 -1.40 10.83 19.03
CA ILE A 24 -1.31 9.64 18.16
C ILE A 24 -0.15 9.84 17.19
N LEU A 25 0.74 8.84 17.10
CA LEU A 25 1.77 8.74 16.07
C LEU A 25 1.48 7.54 15.17
N LEU A 26 1.39 7.78 13.88
CA LEU A 26 1.43 6.74 12.85
C LEU A 26 2.82 6.72 12.22
N ASP A 27 3.50 5.59 12.31
CA ASP A 27 4.74 5.31 11.58
C ASP A 27 4.40 4.27 10.49
N LEU A 28 4.25 4.75 9.25
CA LEU A 28 3.70 3.96 8.14
C LEU A 28 4.77 3.13 7.45
N GLY A 29 4.34 2.18 6.63
CA GLY A 29 5.21 1.37 5.79
C GLY A 29 5.75 0.13 6.49
N VAL A 30 6.88 -0.35 5.99
CA VAL A 30 7.55 -1.59 6.44
C VAL A 30 8.93 -1.30 7.02
N SER A 31 9.35 -2.10 7.98
CA SER A 31 10.69 -2.01 8.57
C SER A 31 11.76 -2.52 7.60
N SER A 32 13.02 -2.06 7.78
CA SER A 32 14.16 -2.56 7.02
C SER A 32 14.31 -4.08 7.14
N ARG A 33 14.02 -4.66 8.32
CA ARG A 33 14.04 -6.12 8.51
C ARG A 33 13.05 -6.84 7.60
N GLN A 34 11.85 -6.28 7.40
CA GLN A 34 10.86 -6.86 6.49
C GLN A 34 11.31 -6.76 5.03
N LEU A 35 11.98 -5.66 4.63
CA LEU A 35 12.53 -5.49 3.29
C LEU A 35 13.69 -6.43 2.99
N ASP A 36 14.47 -6.80 4.01
CA ASP A 36 15.63 -7.69 3.86
C ASP A 36 15.26 -9.19 3.88
N ASP A 37 14.08 -9.54 4.37
CA ASP A 37 13.60 -10.92 4.41
C ASP A 37 12.97 -11.32 3.06
N GLU A 38 13.70 -12.11 2.28
CA GLU A 38 13.27 -12.57 0.95
C GLU A 38 12.01 -13.45 1.00
N ALA A 39 11.76 -14.12 2.13
CA ALA A 39 10.56 -14.95 2.31
C ALA A 39 9.28 -14.11 2.43
N LEU A 40 9.38 -12.87 2.90
CA LEU A 40 8.25 -11.94 2.99
C LEU A 40 7.92 -11.27 1.66
N GLY A 41 8.81 -11.30 0.68
CA GLY A 41 8.55 -10.86 -0.68
C GLY A 41 8.40 -9.35 -0.90
N PHE A 42 8.84 -8.52 0.04
CA PHE A 42 8.84 -7.05 -0.14
C PHE A 42 9.95 -6.54 -1.05
N THR A 43 10.84 -7.43 -1.48
CA THR A 43 12.01 -7.12 -2.29
C THR A 43 11.90 -7.68 -3.70
N PHE A 44 12.54 -7.02 -4.66
CA PHE A 44 12.71 -7.53 -6.03
C PHE A 44 14.05 -8.25 -6.23
N ARG A 45 14.73 -8.69 -5.14
CA ARG A 45 15.91 -9.55 -5.22
C ARG A 45 15.53 -10.85 -5.93
N ARG A 46 16.46 -11.38 -6.70
CA ARG A 46 16.24 -12.58 -7.50
C ARG A 46 15.80 -13.77 -6.65
N GLY A 47 14.74 -14.44 -7.08
CA GLY A 47 14.21 -15.62 -6.40
C GLY A 47 13.40 -15.34 -5.14
N ALA A 48 13.23 -14.09 -4.73
CA ALA A 48 12.37 -13.75 -3.59
C ALA A 48 10.91 -14.16 -3.86
N SER A 49 10.18 -14.52 -2.81
CA SER A 49 8.76 -14.86 -2.93
C SER A 49 7.93 -13.65 -3.37
N LEU A 50 6.69 -13.86 -3.81
CA LEU A 50 5.69 -12.81 -4.05
C LEU A 50 4.60 -12.87 -2.96
N ASP A 51 5.00 -12.87 -1.69
CA ASP A 51 4.04 -12.83 -0.58
C ASP A 51 3.53 -11.41 -0.33
N MET A 52 4.39 -10.49 0.06
CA MET A 52 4.14 -9.07 0.37
C MET A 52 3.11 -8.79 1.48
N ARG A 53 2.65 -9.78 2.22
CA ARG A 53 1.70 -9.57 3.33
C ARG A 53 2.41 -9.04 4.57
N MET A 54 1.87 -7.99 5.18
CA MET A 54 2.27 -7.51 6.51
C MET A 54 1.68 -8.39 7.62
N SER A 55 0.51 -8.98 7.37
CA SER A 55 -0.12 -10.01 8.20
C SER A 55 0.07 -11.39 7.56
N ARG A 56 -0.10 -12.46 8.34
CA ARG A 56 -0.03 -13.84 7.79
C ARG A 56 -1.35 -14.34 7.19
N SER A 57 -2.33 -13.48 7.04
CA SER A 57 -3.67 -13.80 6.53
C SER A 57 -3.98 -13.03 5.26
N GLY A 58 -4.92 -13.56 4.47
CA GLY A 58 -5.35 -12.96 3.22
C GLY A 58 -4.51 -13.38 2.00
N PRO A 59 -4.84 -12.86 0.80
CA PRO A 59 -4.15 -13.18 -0.44
C PRO A 59 -2.74 -12.59 -0.46
N THR A 60 -1.84 -13.31 -1.10
CA THR A 60 -0.46 -12.89 -1.38
C THR A 60 -0.39 -11.99 -2.62
N ALA A 61 0.77 -11.40 -2.89
CA ALA A 61 1.00 -10.72 -4.17
C ALA A 61 0.98 -11.71 -5.34
N ALA A 62 1.40 -12.95 -5.14
CA ALA A 62 1.26 -14.00 -6.15
C ALA A 62 -0.22 -14.26 -6.47
N ASP A 63 -1.07 -14.42 -5.45
CA ASP A 63 -2.52 -14.61 -5.65
C ASP A 63 -3.13 -13.39 -6.37
N LEU A 64 -2.77 -12.16 -5.96
CA LEU A 64 -3.21 -10.93 -6.61
C LEU A 64 -2.88 -10.94 -8.12
N LEU A 65 -1.64 -11.27 -8.49
CA LEU A 65 -1.21 -11.30 -9.89
C LEU A 65 -1.86 -12.43 -10.70
N ASN A 66 -2.10 -13.57 -10.06
CA ASN A 66 -2.65 -14.75 -10.73
C ASN A 66 -4.18 -14.73 -10.85
N GLU A 67 -4.90 -14.06 -9.95
CA GLU A 67 -6.35 -14.16 -9.86
C GLU A 67 -7.09 -12.88 -10.28
N SER A 68 -6.48 -11.68 -10.07
CA SER A 68 -7.16 -10.41 -10.39
C SER A 68 -7.40 -10.23 -11.89
N SER A 69 -8.47 -9.53 -12.23
CA SER A 69 -8.74 -9.14 -13.61
C SER A 69 -7.70 -8.14 -14.15
N ALA A 70 -7.56 -8.06 -15.47
CA ALA A 70 -6.68 -7.07 -16.11
C ALA A 70 -7.05 -5.62 -15.73
N ALA A 71 -8.34 -5.34 -15.50
CA ALA A 71 -8.81 -4.02 -15.10
C ALA A 71 -8.37 -3.65 -13.68
N GLU A 72 -8.46 -4.59 -12.74
CA GLU A 72 -7.99 -4.40 -11.36
C GLU A 72 -6.48 -4.20 -11.31
N LEU A 73 -5.71 -5.05 -11.99
CA LEU A 73 -4.24 -4.90 -12.08
C LEU A 73 -3.85 -3.56 -12.71
N ALA A 74 -4.54 -3.14 -13.79
CA ALA A 74 -4.28 -1.86 -14.42
C ALA A 74 -4.52 -0.68 -13.46
N THR A 75 -5.58 -0.74 -12.65
CA THR A 75 -5.90 0.24 -11.61
C THR A 75 -4.79 0.27 -10.55
N ILE A 76 -4.37 -0.89 -10.05
CA ILE A 76 -3.31 -1.00 -9.05
C ILE A 76 -2.01 -0.34 -9.54
N PHE A 77 -1.53 -0.71 -10.72
CA PHE A 77 -0.27 -0.16 -11.24
C PHE A 77 -0.38 1.32 -11.62
N LYS A 78 -1.53 1.78 -12.06
CA LYS A 78 -1.75 3.18 -12.38
C LYS A 78 -1.86 4.04 -11.12
N GLU A 79 -2.69 3.66 -10.16
CA GLU A 79 -3.01 4.50 -9.00
C GLU A 79 -1.98 4.41 -7.88
N PHE A 80 -1.46 3.21 -7.62
CA PHE A 80 -0.48 3.00 -6.55
C PHE A 80 0.96 3.03 -7.04
N GLY A 81 1.17 2.76 -8.34
CA GLY A 81 2.48 2.74 -8.95
C GLY A 81 2.79 3.95 -9.83
N ASP A 82 1.87 4.89 -10.01
CA ASP A 82 2.00 6.02 -10.95
C ASP A 82 2.52 5.56 -12.34
N GLU A 83 2.09 4.37 -12.82
CA GLU A 83 2.58 3.78 -14.08
C GLU A 83 1.62 4.09 -15.24
N PRO A 84 2.02 4.98 -16.19
CA PRO A 84 1.19 5.31 -17.34
C PRO A 84 0.83 4.11 -18.22
N ARG A 85 1.73 3.09 -18.25
CA ARG A 85 1.55 1.84 -18.99
C ARG A 85 0.92 0.73 -18.15
N GLY A 86 0.26 1.06 -17.03
CA GLY A 86 -0.37 0.11 -16.11
C GLY A 86 -1.30 -0.87 -16.81
N LYS A 87 -2.09 -0.41 -17.80
CA LYS A 87 -2.92 -1.31 -18.60
C LYS A 87 -2.10 -2.34 -19.38
N ARG A 88 -1.02 -1.91 -20.05
CA ARG A 88 -0.15 -2.84 -20.79
C ARG A 88 0.57 -3.83 -19.88
N LEU A 89 0.93 -3.40 -18.66
CA LEU A 89 1.51 -4.31 -17.67
C LEU A 89 0.49 -5.32 -17.17
N ALA A 90 -0.73 -4.91 -16.94
CA ALA A 90 -1.82 -5.81 -16.58
C ALA A 90 -2.11 -6.86 -17.66
N ASP A 91 -2.19 -6.43 -18.93
CA ASP A 91 -2.39 -7.33 -20.07
C ASP A 91 -1.23 -8.35 -20.16
N GLU A 92 0.03 -7.90 -20.04
CA GLU A 92 1.22 -8.78 -20.04
C GLU A 92 1.19 -9.80 -18.89
N ILE A 93 0.75 -9.39 -17.68
CA ILE A 93 0.63 -10.30 -16.53
C ILE A 93 -0.44 -11.37 -16.82
N VAL A 94 -1.59 -10.97 -17.34
CA VAL A 94 -2.68 -11.89 -17.66
C VAL A 94 -2.25 -12.90 -18.73
N ASP A 95 -1.53 -12.45 -19.75
CA ASP A 95 -1.01 -13.33 -20.81
C ASP A 95 0.01 -14.33 -20.25
N ARG A 96 0.95 -13.88 -19.40
CA ARG A 96 1.98 -14.75 -18.81
C ARG A 96 1.42 -15.78 -17.86
N ARG A 97 0.50 -15.42 -16.98
CA ARG A 97 -0.06 -16.37 -16.00
C ARG A 97 -0.83 -17.51 -16.68
N GLY A 98 -1.32 -17.31 -17.91
CA GLY A 98 -1.91 -18.36 -18.72
C GLY A 98 -0.90 -19.43 -19.16
N GLN A 99 0.40 -19.16 -19.13
CA GLN A 99 1.49 -20.07 -19.46
C GLN A 99 2.14 -20.67 -18.20
N ALA A 100 2.41 -19.81 -17.19
CA ALA A 100 2.95 -20.21 -15.91
C ALA A 100 2.54 -19.19 -14.83
N PRO A 101 2.09 -19.66 -13.65
CA PRO A 101 1.71 -18.75 -12.57
C PRO A 101 2.89 -17.92 -12.07
N PHE A 102 2.60 -16.70 -11.60
CA PHE A 102 3.57 -15.87 -10.90
C PHE A 102 3.85 -16.47 -9.52
N ALA A 103 5.10 -16.68 -9.18
CA ALA A 103 5.54 -17.26 -7.91
C ALA A 103 6.68 -16.48 -7.26
N THR A 104 7.56 -15.90 -8.06
CA THR A 104 8.78 -15.23 -7.61
C THR A 104 8.88 -13.79 -8.12
N SER A 105 9.73 -13.01 -7.49
CA SER A 105 10.08 -11.66 -7.91
C SER A 105 10.54 -11.59 -9.37
N ASP A 106 11.25 -12.62 -9.85
CA ASP A 106 11.72 -12.68 -11.24
C ASP A 106 10.57 -12.65 -12.24
N ASP A 107 9.44 -13.28 -11.92
CA ASP A 107 8.28 -13.33 -12.80
C ASP A 107 7.70 -11.92 -13.02
N LEU A 108 7.54 -11.16 -11.93
CA LEU A 108 7.05 -9.79 -12.02
C LEU A 108 8.10 -8.85 -12.64
N VAL A 109 9.38 -8.97 -12.28
CA VAL A 109 10.46 -8.19 -12.90
C VAL A 109 10.52 -8.43 -14.41
N ASN A 110 10.34 -9.67 -14.86
CA ASN A 110 10.35 -10.01 -16.29
C ASN A 110 9.15 -9.41 -17.03
N ALA A 111 7.95 -9.41 -16.42
CA ALA A 111 6.77 -8.74 -16.97
C ALA A 111 6.99 -7.21 -17.07
N ILE A 112 7.54 -6.59 -16.03
CA ILE A 112 7.87 -5.17 -16.03
C ILE A 112 8.86 -4.85 -17.15
N ARG A 113 9.96 -5.61 -17.28
CA ARG A 113 10.96 -5.41 -18.34
C ARG A 113 10.37 -5.56 -19.74
N ARG A 114 9.44 -6.48 -19.93
CA ARG A 114 8.78 -6.68 -21.21
C ARG A 114 8.00 -5.44 -21.65
N VAL A 115 7.33 -4.78 -20.71
CA VAL A 115 6.46 -3.63 -20.98
C VAL A 115 7.25 -2.30 -20.98
N LEU A 116 8.13 -2.11 -20.00
CA LEU A 116 8.89 -0.87 -19.83
C LEU A 116 10.14 -0.83 -20.72
N GLY A 117 10.59 -1.99 -21.18
CA GLY A 117 11.75 -2.13 -22.06
C GLY A 117 13.07 -2.34 -21.29
N PRO A 118 14.19 -2.50 -22.03
CA PRO A 118 15.48 -2.89 -21.47
C PRO A 118 16.14 -1.80 -20.59
N ARG A 119 15.62 -0.57 -20.62
CA ARG A 119 16.08 0.53 -19.75
C ARG A 119 15.39 0.56 -18.39
N SER A 120 14.40 -0.32 -18.15
CA SER A 120 13.77 -0.45 -16.83
C SER A 120 14.80 -0.92 -15.79
N GLY A 121 14.75 -0.32 -14.62
CA GLY A 121 15.76 -0.51 -13.60
C GLY A 121 15.18 -0.60 -12.18
N PRO A 122 16.05 -0.60 -11.16
CA PRO A 122 15.65 -0.75 -9.77
C PRO A 122 14.55 0.21 -9.30
N GLY A 123 14.53 1.44 -9.79
CA GLY A 123 13.50 2.41 -9.46
C GLY A 123 12.11 2.03 -9.97
N ASP A 124 12.02 1.48 -11.20
CA ASP A 124 10.76 0.98 -11.76
C ASP A 124 10.28 -0.25 -10.98
N PHE A 125 11.20 -1.16 -10.66
CA PHE A 125 10.87 -2.36 -9.90
C PHE A 125 10.38 -2.01 -8.51
N ALA A 126 11.12 -1.17 -7.77
CA ALA A 126 10.72 -0.73 -6.43
C ALA A 126 9.31 -0.12 -6.43
N ARG A 127 9.03 0.78 -7.37
CA ARG A 127 7.74 1.46 -7.51
C ARG A 127 6.59 0.49 -7.81
N LEU A 128 6.81 -0.48 -8.69
CA LEU A 128 5.75 -1.42 -9.09
C LEU A 128 5.56 -2.56 -8.08
N PHE A 129 6.62 -2.97 -7.37
CA PHE A 129 6.52 -3.85 -6.20
C PHE A 129 5.78 -3.16 -5.05
N GLN A 130 6.07 -1.88 -4.81
CA GLN A 130 5.32 -1.06 -3.85
C GLN A 130 3.83 -0.99 -4.21
N ALA A 131 3.47 -0.87 -5.49
CA ALA A 131 2.07 -0.87 -5.92
C ALA A 131 1.37 -2.20 -5.56
N GLY A 132 2.02 -3.33 -5.78
CA GLY A 132 1.55 -4.66 -5.34
C GLY A 132 1.38 -4.74 -3.83
N ARG A 133 2.38 -4.27 -3.07
CA ARG A 133 2.36 -4.24 -1.60
C ARG A 133 1.18 -3.43 -1.07
N ILE A 134 0.97 -2.23 -1.61
CA ILE A 134 -0.15 -1.35 -1.24
C ILE A 134 -1.48 -2.05 -1.46
N ALA A 135 -1.64 -2.75 -2.59
CA ALA A 135 -2.87 -3.48 -2.90
C ALA A 135 -3.10 -4.67 -1.96
N VAL A 136 -2.07 -5.50 -1.73
CA VAL A 136 -2.15 -6.68 -0.84
C VAL A 136 -2.51 -6.30 0.59
N ASN A 137 -1.99 -5.18 1.09
CA ASN A 137 -2.14 -4.77 2.49
C ASN A 137 -3.20 -3.67 2.70
N ASP A 138 -3.93 -3.28 1.67
CA ASP A 138 -4.94 -2.20 1.74
C ASP A 138 -4.37 -0.90 2.37
N GLU A 139 -3.10 -0.58 2.06
CA GLU A 139 -2.36 0.47 2.78
C GLU A 139 -2.99 1.86 2.58
N LEU A 140 -3.15 2.32 1.36
CA LEU A 140 -3.71 3.66 1.08
C LEU A 140 -5.20 3.76 1.37
N PRO A 141 -6.07 2.82 0.93
CA PRO A 141 -7.48 2.86 1.31
C PRO A 141 -7.69 2.71 2.83
N GLY A 142 -6.91 1.84 3.48
CA GLY A 142 -6.91 1.68 4.93
C GLY A 142 -6.53 2.97 5.66
N LEU A 143 -5.49 3.66 5.20
CA LEU A 143 -5.06 4.95 5.73
C LEU A 143 -6.14 6.02 5.54
N ALA A 144 -6.78 6.07 4.37
CA ALA A 144 -7.85 7.02 4.09
C ALA A 144 -9.04 6.86 5.07
N ARG A 145 -9.37 5.61 5.41
CA ARG A 145 -10.42 5.33 6.42
C ARG A 145 -9.95 5.62 7.85
N ALA A 146 -8.71 5.32 8.17
CA ALA A 146 -8.17 5.46 9.52
C ALA A 146 -7.94 6.91 9.95
N LEU A 147 -7.44 7.77 9.07
CA LEU A 147 -7.10 9.15 9.40
C LEU A 147 -8.24 9.92 10.07
N PRO A 148 -9.46 10.03 9.49
CA PRO A 148 -10.56 10.72 10.15
C PRO A 148 -10.99 9.99 11.45
N ALA A 149 -11.01 8.67 11.44
CA ALA A 149 -11.38 7.90 12.61
C ALA A 149 -10.41 8.08 13.79
N LEU A 150 -9.12 8.23 13.54
CA LEU A 150 -8.11 8.50 14.57
C LEU A 150 -8.19 9.93 15.08
N ARG A 151 -8.37 10.91 14.18
CA ARG A 151 -8.59 12.31 14.56
C ARG A 151 -9.75 12.44 15.54
N ASP A 152 -10.88 11.81 15.24
CA ASP A 152 -12.11 11.93 16.01
C ASP A 152 -12.03 11.23 17.39
N ARG A 153 -10.97 10.46 17.64
CA ARG A 153 -10.70 9.79 18.93
C ARG A 153 -9.72 10.52 19.83
N LEU A 154 -9.07 11.56 19.31
CA LEU A 154 -8.24 12.45 20.14
C LEU A 154 -9.09 13.25 21.12
N VAL A 155 -8.54 13.50 22.30
CA VAL A 155 -9.15 14.49 23.19
C VAL A 155 -9.07 15.90 22.57
N PRO A 156 -9.92 16.85 22.97
CA PRO A 156 -9.81 18.24 22.52
C PRO A 156 -8.39 18.81 22.77
N GLY A 157 -7.78 19.36 21.70
CA GLY A 157 -6.40 19.85 21.73
C GLY A 157 -5.34 18.77 21.50
N GLY A 158 -5.74 17.51 21.33
CA GLY A 158 -4.84 16.41 21.01
C GLY A 158 -4.17 16.56 19.64
N ARG A 159 -3.09 15.81 19.42
CA ARG A 159 -2.25 15.90 18.21
C ARG A 159 -2.15 14.57 17.49
N LEU A 160 -2.26 14.61 16.16
CA LEU A 160 -1.98 13.48 15.26
C LEU A 160 -0.71 13.77 14.47
N ALA A 161 0.27 12.88 14.54
CA ALA A 161 1.48 12.91 13.74
C ALA A 161 1.54 11.67 12.84
N VAL A 162 2.00 11.84 11.60
CA VAL A 162 2.14 10.76 10.63
C VAL A 162 3.52 10.84 9.99
N ILE A 163 4.26 9.73 10.02
CA ILE A 163 5.50 9.55 9.27
C ILE A 163 5.15 8.74 8.01
N SER A 164 5.40 9.31 6.84
CA SER A 164 5.16 8.69 5.54
C SER A 164 6.47 8.48 4.78
N TYR A 165 6.56 7.41 4.01
CA TYR A 165 7.78 7.02 3.30
C TYR A 165 7.64 7.10 1.78
N HIS A 166 6.44 7.32 1.24
CA HIS A 166 6.23 7.47 -0.19
C HIS A 166 5.17 8.54 -0.53
N SER A 167 5.21 8.99 -1.79
CA SER A 167 4.38 10.09 -2.29
C SER A 167 2.87 9.87 -2.16
N GLY A 168 2.40 8.62 -2.25
CA GLY A 168 0.98 8.28 -2.11
C GLY A 168 0.47 8.55 -0.70
N GLU A 169 1.20 8.09 0.34
CA GLU A 169 0.88 8.37 1.74
C GLU A 169 0.96 9.87 2.03
N ASP A 170 2.06 10.52 1.65
CA ASP A 170 2.29 11.95 1.86
C ASP A 170 1.16 12.80 1.26
N ARG A 171 0.75 12.50 0.04
CA ARG A 171 -0.35 13.17 -0.65
C ARG A 171 -1.67 13.03 0.10
N LEU A 172 -1.99 11.81 0.54
CA LEU A 172 -3.22 11.51 1.28
C LEU A 172 -3.26 12.22 2.62
N VAL A 173 -2.19 12.13 3.40
CA VAL A 173 -2.07 12.78 4.71
C VAL A 173 -2.19 14.30 4.59
N LYS A 174 -1.43 14.90 3.66
CA LYS A 174 -1.48 16.36 3.42
C LYS A 174 -2.86 16.83 2.97
N HIS A 175 -3.54 16.04 2.13
CA HIS A 175 -4.90 16.38 1.70
C HIS A 175 -5.85 16.40 2.89
N SER A 176 -5.87 15.33 3.68
CA SER A 176 -6.72 15.23 4.88
C SER A 176 -6.45 16.35 5.88
N PHE A 177 -5.17 16.64 6.14
CA PHE A 177 -4.80 17.69 7.11
C PHE A 177 -5.18 19.10 6.61
N ARG A 178 -5.06 19.38 5.32
CA ARG A 178 -5.49 20.65 4.73
C ARG A 178 -7.01 20.81 4.80
N GLU A 179 -7.75 19.75 4.49
CA GLU A 179 -9.20 19.72 4.58
C GLU A 179 -9.67 20.01 6.02
N TRP A 180 -9.04 19.39 7.01
CA TRP A 180 -9.38 19.63 8.43
C TRP A 180 -8.97 20.98 8.95
N ALA A 181 -7.95 21.59 8.38
CA ALA A 181 -7.50 22.95 8.73
C ALA A 181 -8.35 24.06 8.07
N ALA A 182 -9.25 23.72 7.15
CA ALA A 182 -10.11 24.70 6.50
C ALA A 182 -11.04 25.37 7.53
N SER A 183 -11.03 26.69 7.58
CA SER A 183 -11.81 27.48 8.53
C SER A 183 -13.32 27.54 8.18
N CYS A 184 -13.68 27.20 6.96
CA CYS A 184 -15.06 27.14 6.49
C CYS A 184 -15.30 25.92 5.62
N THR A 185 -16.32 25.13 5.97
CA THR A 185 -16.80 23.97 5.21
C THR A 185 -18.11 24.25 4.48
N CYS A 186 -18.48 25.53 4.31
CA CYS A 186 -19.70 25.91 3.57
C CYS A 186 -19.62 25.44 2.12
N PRO A 187 -20.74 24.94 1.54
CA PRO A 187 -20.77 24.65 0.12
C PRO A 187 -20.52 25.93 -0.68
N PRO A 188 -19.90 25.88 -1.84
CA PRO A 188 -19.74 27.05 -2.71
C PRO A 188 -21.13 27.60 -3.06
N ILE A 189 -21.28 28.92 -2.91
CA ILE A 189 -22.49 29.67 -3.27
C ILE A 189 -22.63 29.71 -4.77
#